data_5bfec6acc5bd1ddb5b0d705f24d0e19d
#
_entry.id   5bfec6acc5bd1ddb5b0d705f24d0e19d
#
_cell.length_a   1.000
_cell.length_b   1.000
_cell.length_c   1.000
_cell.angle_alpha   90.00
_cell.angle_beta   90.00
_cell.angle_gamma   90.00
#
_symmetry.space_group_name_H-M   'P 1'
#
loop_
_entity.id
_entity.type
_entity.pdbx_description
1 polymer ?
#
loop_
_entity_poly.entity_id
_entity_poly.type
_entity_poly.pdbx_seq_one_letter_code
_entity_poly.pdbx_strand_id
1 'polypeptide(L)'
;MRRRIKPIVVYLFFFLVIGGLILSDHQHHRQVESQVEKTEKTTQTSETEKNKVVEERLVSMTLEEKVGQLFWARVPSSHQLEDLQSYHFGGYLLFGRDFQGQTLEDMKALTDRYQAASKIPLLIGSDEEGGTVTRISSILETPFQSPLELYQKGGMEAIRSDTRQKAELLKSVGINAGLFPVADLASNPSAFIYDRTIGQDAQTTASYVEEVVTELQKNKVGSTLKHFPGYGDNGDSHTDIIQDNRSLDELRQADLLPFQAGIDAVRIVFWFRTIFYPRLILFRHRSHQKSMIFFAKNSTSMELL
;
A
#
# COMPACT_ATOMS: atom_id res chain seq x y z
N MET A 1 -33.03 -18.48 66.11
CA MET A 1 -33.93 -17.48 65.44
C MET A 1 -33.43 -17.15 64.03
N ARG A 2 -34.00 -17.78 62.97
CA ARG A 2 -33.69 -17.41 61.59
C ARG A 2 -34.59 -16.26 61.14
N ARG A 3 -33.98 -15.05 60.99
CA ARG A 3 -34.70 -13.89 60.43
C ARG A 3 -34.99 -14.16 58.96
N ARG A 4 -36.24 -14.32 58.59
CA ARG A 4 -36.70 -14.38 57.18
C ARG A 4 -36.61 -12.99 56.59
N ILE A 5 -35.69 -12.77 55.66
CA ILE A 5 -35.62 -11.53 54.87
C ILE A 5 -36.93 -11.45 54.06
N LYS A 6 -37.66 -10.34 54.18
CA LYS A 6 -38.92 -10.17 53.43
C LYS A 6 -38.62 -10.10 51.93
N PRO A 7 -39.38 -10.81 51.07
CA PRO A 7 -39.13 -10.88 49.62
C PRO A 7 -39.05 -9.48 48.94
N ILE A 8 -39.74 -8.48 49.48
CA ILE A 8 -39.72 -7.08 49.02
C ILE A 8 -38.30 -6.47 49.03
N VAL A 9 -37.46 -6.81 50.00
CA VAL A 9 -36.08 -6.27 50.09
C VAL A 9 -35.19 -6.89 49.00
N VAL A 10 -35.41 -8.14 48.61
CA VAL A 10 -34.70 -8.81 47.53
C VAL A 10 -35.05 -8.20 46.16
N TYR A 11 -36.33 -7.92 45.92
CA TYR A 11 -36.77 -7.28 44.68
C TYR A 11 -36.24 -5.84 44.54
N LEU A 12 -36.25 -5.05 45.63
CA LEU A 12 -35.68 -3.70 45.62
C LEU A 12 -34.19 -3.69 45.31
N PHE A 13 -33.45 -4.64 45.86
CA PHE A 13 -32.03 -4.79 45.57
C PHE A 13 -31.78 -5.19 44.11
N PHE A 14 -32.59 -6.08 43.54
CA PHE A 14 -32.51 -6.51 42.14
C PHE A 14 -32.81 -5.34 41.18
N PHE A 15 -33.80 -4.50 41.46
CA PHE A 15 -34.11 -3.30 40.67
C PHE A 15 -33.03 -2.24 40.76
N LEU A 16 -32.36 -2.07 41.89
CA LEU A 16 -31.23 -1.13 42.03
C LEU A 16 -30.00 -1.61 41.25
N VAL A 17 -29.72 -2.91 41.24
CA VAL A 17 -28.58 -3.47 40.48
C VAL A 17 -28.85 -3.38 38.98
N ILE A 18 -30.03 -3.74 38.50
CA ILE A 18 -30.39 -3.64 37.08
C ILE A 18 -30.41 -2.16 36.63
N GLY A 19 -30.98 -1.25 37.42
CA GLY A 19 -30.96 0.18 37.13
C GLY A 19 -29.56 0.76 37.08
N GLY A 20 -28.67 0.33 37.98
CA GLY A 20 -27.23 0.67 37.95
C GLY A 20 -26.48 0.18 36.71
N LEU A 21 -26.75 -1.05 36.28
CA LEU A 21 -26.15 -1.62 35.04
C LEU A 21 -26.64 -0.89 33.80
N ILE A 22 -27.94 -0.56 33.69
CA ILE A 22 -28.49 0.19 32.56
C ILE A 22 -27.91 1.61 32.48
N LEU A 23 -27.79 2.28 33.65
CA LEU A 23 -27.17 3.62 33.71
C LEU A 23 -25.68 3.61 33.36
N SER A 24 -24.95 2.58 33.80
CA SER A 24 -23.54 2.40 33.49
C SER A 24 -23.33 2.16 31.99
N ASP A 25 -24.17 1.32 31.38
CA ASP A 25 -24.12 1.02 29.95
C ASP A 25 -24.43 2.27 29.11
N HIS A 26 -25.44 3.03 29.50
CA HIS A 26 -25.81 4.29 28.84
C HIS A 26 -24.74 5.38 28.97
N GLN A 27 -24.03 5.46 30.09
CA GLN A 27 -22.90 6.37 30.26
C GLN A 27 -21.69 5.91 29.41
N HIS A 28 -21.44 4.62 29.32
CA HIS A 28 -20.37 4.07 28.49
C HIS A 28 -20.62 4.32 27.00
N HIS A 29 -21.84 4.08 26.51
CA HIS A 29 -22.25 4.42 25.15
C HIS A 29 -22.05 5.90 24.81
N ARG A 30 -22.50 6.82 25.69
CA ARG A 30 -22.29 8.27 25.46
C ARG A 30 -20.81 8.67 25.45
N GLN A 31 -19.97 8.05 26.26
CA GLN A 31 -18.53 8.31 26.25
C GLN A 31 -17.89 7.82 24.97
N VAL A 32 -18.25 6.63 24.46
CA VAL A 32 -17.77 6.09 23.19
C VAL A 32 -18.21 6.97 22.03
N GLU A 33 -19.49 7.35 21.94
CA GLU A 33 -20.00 8.25 20.90
C GLU A 33 -19.28 9.61 20.92
N SER A 34 -19.06 10.20 22.09
CA SER A 34 -18.36 11.48 22.19
C SER A 34 -16.88 11.38 21.80
N GLN A 35 -16.24 10.26 22.06
CA GLN A 35 -14.85 10.02 21.61
C GLN A 35 -14.77 9.77 20.11
N VAL A 36 -15.72 9.03 19.54
CA VAL A 36 -15.81 8.82 18.09
C VAL A 36 -16.02 10.15 17.37
N GLU A 37 -16.99 10.95 17.78
CA GLU A 37 -17.28 12.28 17.21
C GLU A 37 -16.08 13.23 17.32
N LYS A 38 -15.35 13.20 18.44
CA LYS A 38 -14.14 14.01 18.64
C LYS A 38 -12.99 13.53 17.74
N THR A 39 -12.86 12.22 17.55
CA THR A 39 -11.84 11.63 16.65
C THR A 39 -12.15 11.95 15.20
N GLU A 40 -13.41 11.83 14.77
CA GLU A 40 -13.84 12.17 13.42
C GLU A 40 -13.63 13.66 13.12
N LYS A 41 -14.02 14.55 14.03
CA LYS A 41 -13.80 16.00 13.90
C LYS A 41 -12.32 16.36 13.80
N THR A 42 -11.47 15.73 14.61
CA THR A 42 -10.01 15.96 14.59
C THR A 42 -9.40 15.44 13.29
N THR A 43 -9.85 14.29 12.80
CA THR A 43 -9.41 13.71 11.53
C THR A 43 -9.83 14.59 10.35
N GLN A 44 -11.06 15.06 10.33
CA GLN A 44 -11.61 15.91 9.27
C GLN A 44 -10.91 17.29 9.22
N THR A 45 -10.60 17.88 10.38
CA THR A 45 -9.84 19.14 10.46
C THR A 45 -8.41 18.94 9.93
N SER A 46 -7.74 17.85 10.30
CA SER A 46 -6.39 17.51 9.82
C SER A 46 -6.35 17.26 8.31
N GLU A 47 -7.38 16.62 7.74
CA GLU A 47 -7.49 16.43 6.29
C GLU A 47 -7.72 17.75 5.54
N THR A 48 -8.57 18.61 6.07
CA THR A 48 -8.85 19.93 5.48
C THR A 48 -7.58 20.79 5.44
N GLU A 49 -6.79 20.80 6.52
CA GLU A 49 -5.51 21.53 6.56
C GLU A 49 -4.49 20.97 5.58
N LYS A 50 -4.37 19.63 5.46
CA LYS A 50 -3.49 18.99 4.49
C LYS A 50 -3.88 19.33 3.05
N ASN A 51 -5.17 19.25 2.73
CA ASN A 51 -5.67 19.58 1.41
C ASN A 51 -5.39 21.04 1.06
N LYS A 52 -5.56 21.97 2.01
CA LYS A 52 -5.22 23.39 1.82
C LYS A 52 -3.74 23.58 1.47
N VAL A 53 -2.83 22.94 2.20
CA VAL A 53 -1.39 23.01 1.93
C VAL A 53 -1.07 22.46 0.53
N VAL A 54 -1.70 21.36 0.12
CA VAL A 54 -1.53 20.77 -1.22
C VAL A 54 -2.04 21.72 -2.30
N GLU A 55 -3.21 22.32 -2.12
CA GLU A 55 -3.77 23.27 -3.10
C GLU A 55 -2.91 24.54 -3.22
N GLU A 56 -2.47 25.11 -2.10
CA GLU A 56 -1.57 26.27 -2.10
C GLU A 56 -0.26 25.94 -2.85
N ARG A 57 0.29 24.75 -2.66
CA ARG A 57 1.45 24.29 -3.40
C ARG A 57 1.17 24.17 -4.88
N LEU A 58 0.07 23.52 -5.26
CA LEU A 58 -0.34 23.35 -6.66
C LEU A 58 -0.55 24.70 -7.37
N VAL A 59 -1.13 25.68 -6.69
CA VAL A 59 -1.32 27.03 -7.26
C VAL A 59 0.02 27.73 -7.50
N SER A 60 1.02 27.51 -6.65
CA SER A 60 2.34 28.12 -6.76
C SER A 60 3.26 27.47 -7.80
N MET A 61 2.93 26.29 -8.31
CA MET A 61 3.74 25.53 -9.27
C MET A 61 3.50 25.98 -10.71
N THR A 62 4.54 26.00 -11.53
CA THR A 62 4.45 26.15 -12.98
C THR A 62 3.85 24.90 -13.62
N LEU A 63 3.50 24.98 -14.91
CA LEU A 63 3.00 23.81 -15.64
C LEU A 63 4.09 22.72 -15.75
N GLU A 64 5.33 23.12 -16.01
CA GLU A 64 6.48 22.22 -16.10
C GLU A 64 6.70 21.47 -14.77
N GLU A 65 6.67 22.19 -13.64
CA GLU A 65 6.79 21.59 -12.32
C GLU A 65 5.63 20.59 -12.05
N LYS A 66 4.39 20.93 -12.41
CA LYS A 66 3.25 20.03 -12.28
C LYS A 66 3.40 18.78 -13.13
N VAL A 67 3.81 18.93 -14.39
CA VAL A 67 4.05 17.82 -15.30
C VAL A 67 5.18 16.93 -14.77
N GLY A 68 6.29 17.52 -14.31
CA GLY A 68 7.41 16.78 -13.73
C GLY A 68 7.00 15.89 -12.55
N GLN A 69 6.12 16.39 -11.67
CA GLN A 69 5.62 15.62 -10.52
C GLN A 69 4.80 14.37 -10.90
N LEU A 70 4.33 14.26 -12.14
CA LEU A 70 3.63 13.06 -12.62
C LEU A 70 4.58 11.92 -12.99
N PHE A 71 5.91 12.18 -13.02
CA PHE A 71 6.89 11.17 -13.39
C PHE A 71 7.61 10.63 -12.15
N TRP A 72 7.54 9.33 -11.99
CA TRP A 72 8.37 8.56 -11.07
C TRP A 72 9.42 7.85 -11.93
N ALA A 73 10.55 8.51 -12.12
CA ALA A 73 11.54 8.15 -13.11
C ALA A 73 12.52 7.08 -12.57
N ARG A 74 12.98 6.18 -13.43
CA ARG A 74 14.14 5.37 -13.11
C ARG A 74 15.36 6.26 -12.97
N VAL A 75 16.19 6.03 -11.95
CA VAL A 75 17.45 6.77 -11.77
C VAL A 75 18.30 6.68 -13.04
N PRO A 76 18.67 7.82 -13.67
CA PRO A 76 19.53 7.82 -14.85
C PRO A 76 20.97 7.45 -14.46
N SER A 77 21.76 7.00 -15.43
CA SER A 77 23.18 6.64 -15.21
C SER A 77 24.08 7.84 -14.98
N SER A 78 23.65 9.03 -15.40
CA SER A 78 24.39 10.30 -15.28
C SER A 78 23.40 11.45 -15.07
N HIS A 79 23.88 12.61 -14.63
CA HIS A 79 23.11 13.87 -14.45
C HIS A 79 21.92 13.75 -13.48
N GLN A 80 22.02 12.83 -12.51
CA GLN A 80 20.91 12.50 -11.60
C GLN A 80 20.33 13.71 -10.86
N LEU A 81 21.18 14.60 -10.37
CA LEU A 81 20.75 15.79 -9.62
C LEU A 81 20.28 16.91 -10.55
N GLU A 82 20.95 17.08 -11.66
CA GLU A 82 20.59 18.06 -12.71
C GLU A 82 19.23 17.74 -13.31
N ASP A 83 18.94 16.44 -13.53
CA ASP A 83 17.65 15.98 -14.07
C ASP A 83 16.50 16.24 -13.07
N LEU A 84 16.72 16.01 -11.76
CA LEU A 84 15.75 16.39 -10.74
C LEU A 84 15.42 17.87 -10.73
N GLN A 85 16.45 18.72 -10.88
CA GLN A 85 16.30 20.18 -10.90
C GLN A 85 15.66 20.70 -12.17
N SER A 86 15.96 20.07 -13.32
CA SER A 86 15.49 20.50 -14.64
C SER A 86 14.10 19.99 -14.98
N TYR A 87 13.80 18.74 -14.64
CA TYR A 87 12.53 18.09 -15.00
C TYR A 87 11.52 18.03 -13.85
N HIS A 88 11.94 18.37 -12.62
CA HIS A 88 11.06 18.40 -11.44
C HIS A 88 10.33 17.10 -11.16
N PHE A 89 10.97 15.93 -11.36
CA PHE A 89 10.36 14.61 -11.15
C PHE A 89 9.73 14.47 -9.76
N GLY A 90 8.59 13.78 -9.70
CA GLY A 90 7.92 13.43 -8.44
C GLY A 90 8.67 12.39 -7.62
N GLY A 91 9.62 11.67 -8.24
CA GLY A 91 10.44 10.69 -7.53
C GLY A 91 11.39 9.91 -8.42
N TYR A 92 12.20 9.10 -7.74
CA TYR A 92 13.11 8.16 -8.36
C TYR A 92 12.82 6.71 -7.98
N LEU A 93 12.97 5.80 -8.96
CA LEU A 93 12.95 4.35 -8.78
C LEU A 93 14.38 3.81 -8.82
N LEU A 94 14.77 3.14 -7.73
CA LEU A 94 16.05 2.45 -7.60
C LEU A 94 15.92 0.99 -8.02
N PHE A 95 16.87 0.54 -8.83
CA PHE A 95 16.97 -0.82 -9.33
C PHE A 95 18.24 -1.49 -8.84
N GLY A 96 18.40 -2.81 -9.04
CA GLY A 96 19.53 -3.56 -8.54
C GLY A 96 20.90 -2.96 -8.88
N ARG A 97 21.05 -2.35 -10.07
CA ARG A 97 22.32 -1.68 -10.46
C ARG A 97 22.70 -0.50 -9.55
N ASP A 98 21.70 0.15 -8.94
CA ASP A 98 21.93 1.34 -8.12
C ASP A 98 22.44 0.98 -6.71
N PHE A 99 22.35 -0.29 -6.35
CA PHE A 99 22.84 -0.85 -5.07
C PHE A 99 24.18 -1.57 -5.21
N GLN A 100 24.61 -1.91 -6.42
CA GLN A 100 25.83 -2.66 -6.64
C GLN A 100 27.07 -1.95 -6.12
N GLY A 101 27.82 -2.60 -5.22
CA GLY A 101 29.03 -2.05 -4.63
C GLY A 101 28.79 -0.93 -3.62
N GLN A 102 27.54 -0.66 -3.24
CA GLN A 102 27.18 0.34 -2.26
C GLN A 102 27.02 -0.30 -0.86
N THR A 103 27.28 0.49 0.17
CA THR A 103 26.86 0.19 1.54
C THR A 103 25.51 0.83 1.84
N LEU A 104 24.88 0.47 2.97
CA LEU A 104 23.65 1.13 3.43
C LEU A 104 23.88 2.62 3.71
N GLU A 105 25.06 3.00 4.17
CA GLU A 105 25.45 4.39 4.42
C GLU A 105 25.59 5.17 3.11
N ASP A 106 26.20 4.58 2.09
CA ASP A 106 26.29 5.18 0.76
C ASP A 106 24.90 5.42 0.14
N MET A 107 24.01 4.43 0.28
CA MET A 107 22.63 4.55 -0.19
C MET A 107 21.87 5.65 0.54
N LYS A 108 22.03 5.75 1.87
CA LYS A 108 21.42 6.83 2.65
C LYS A 108 21.93 8.20 2.20
N ALA A 109 23.22 8.34 2.04
CA ALA A 109 23.84 9.58 1.57
C ALA A 109 23.37 9.96 0.15
N LEU A 110 23.17 8.96 -0.72
CA LEU A 110 22.67 9.17 -2.08
C LEU A 110 21.22 9.66 -2.08
N THR A 111 20.33 9.00 -1.32
CA THR A 111 18.92 9.40 -1.24
C THR A 111 18.74 10.77 -0.58
N ASP A 112 19.56 11.11 0.42
CA ASP A 112 19.58 12.45 1.02
C ASP A 112 19.97 13.54 0.00
N ARG A 113 20.93 13.26 -0.87
CA ARG A 113 21.29 14.18 -1.96
C ARG A 113 20.14 14.39 -2.96
N TYR A 114 19.41 13.31 -3.30
CA TYR A 114 18.22 13.41 -4.15
C TYR A 114 17.14 14.28 -3.51
N GLN A 115 16.84 14.04 -2.23
CA GLN A 115 15.87 14.86 -1.50
C GLN A 115 16.28 16.33 -1.43
N ALA A 116 17.56 16.62 -1.20
CA ALA A 116 18.08 17.97 -1.13
C ALA A 116 18.05 18.70 -2.49
N ALA A 117 18.10 17.98 -3.59
CA ALA A 117 18.04 18.55 -4.95
C ALA A 117 16.61 18.89 -5.40
N SER A 118 15.58 18.46 -4.70
CA SER A 118 14.17 18.67 -5.07
C SER A 118 13.47 19.68 -4.15
N LYS A 119 12.63 20.53 -4.75
CA LYS A 119 11.79 21.50 -4.01
C LYS A 119 10.62 20.83 -3.27
N ILE A 120 10.16 19.69 -3.78
CA ILE A 120 9.08 18.89 -3.23
C ILE A 120 9.68 17.55 -2.82
N PRO A 121 9.38 17.02 -1.61
CA PRO A 121 9.90 15.74 -1.18
C PRO A 121 9.63 14.65 -2.20
N LEU A 122 10.68 13.93 -2.61
CA LEU A 122 10.61 12.88 -3.61
C LEU A 122 9.99 11.60 -3.05
N LEU A 123 9.23 10.91 -3.90
CA LEU A 123 8.98 9.49 -3.74
C LEU A 123 10.22 8.72 -4.21
N ILE A 124 10.93 8.10 -3.28
CA ILE A 124 12.06 7.22 -3.60
C ILE A 124 11.58 5.79 -3.39
N GLY A 125 11.54 5.02 -4.47
CA GLY A 125 10.97 3.68 -4.47
C GLY A 125 11.94 2.60 -4.92
N SER A 126 11.69 1.37 -4.47
CA SER A 126 12.40 0.18 -4.94
C SER A 126 11.53 -1.06 -4.83
N ASP A 127 11.77 -2.01 -5.74
CA ASP A 127 11.25 -3.37 -5.57
C ASP A 127 11.96 -4.05 -4.41
N GLU A 128 11.20 -4.58 -3.47
CA GLU A 128 11.72 -5.44 -2.41
C GLU A 128 10.67 -6.49 -2.08
N GLU A 129 10.27 -7.26 -3.12
CA GLU A 129 9.28 -8.32 -2.95
C GLU A 129 9.82 -9.48 -2.10
N GLY A 130 11.12 -9.74 -2.24
CA GLY A 130 11.79 -10.92 -1.74
C GLY A 130 11.95 -12.00 -2.85
N GLY A 131 12.70 -13.06 -2.56
CA GLY A 131 13.00 -14.11 -3.52
C GLY A 131 13.75 -13.60 -4.74
N THR A 132 13.21 -13.80 -5.93
CA THR A 132 13.84 -13.39 -7.20
C THR A 132 13.81 -11.88 -7.44
N VAL A 133 12.98 -11.14 -6.73
CA VAL A 133 12.82 -9.68 -6.88
C VAL A 133 13.26 -8.96 -5.62
N THR A 134 14.56 -8.88 -5.45
CA THR A 134 15.25 -8.13 -4.40
C THR A 134 16.10 -7.03 -5.03
N ARG A 135 16.26 -5.90 -4.33
CA ARG A 135 17.13 -4.81 -4.76
C ARG A 135 18.11 -4.44 -3.66
N ILE A 136 17.65 -3.75 -2.62
CA ILE A 136 18.52 -3.39 -1.51
C ILE A 136 18.96 -4.61 -0.69
N SER A 137 18.10 -5.58 -0.44
CA SER A 137 18.49 -6.76 0.33
C SER A 137 19.48 -7.67 -0.41
N SER A 138 19.68 -7.47 -1.72
CA SER A 138 20.73 -8.18 -2.47
C SER A 138 22.15 -7.85 -2.03
N ILE A 139 22.36 -6.74 -1.30
CA ILE A 139 23.67 -6.38 -0.71
C ILE A 139 23.82 -6.84 0.72
N LEU A 140 22.80 -7.46 1.32
CA LEU A 140 22.86 -8.06 2.64
C LEU A 140 23.39 -9.50 2.57
N GLU A 141 23.91 -10.00 3.67
CA GLU A 141 24.35 -11.40 3.79
C GLU A 141 23.19 -12.39 3.49
N THR A 142 21.99 -12.04 3.92
CA THR A 142 20.78 -12.85 3.67
C THR A 142 19.69 -11.97 3.10
N PRO A 143 19.40 -12.07 1.78
CA PRO A 143 18.28 -11.41 1.15
C PRO A 143 16.93 -11.91 1.67
N PHE A 144 15.88 -11.10 1.53
CA PHE A 144 14.53 -11.48 1.90
C PHE A 144 13.98 -12.64 1.05
N GLN A 145 13.23 -13.52 1.70
CA GLN A 145 12.59 -14.66 1.06
C GLN A 145 11.37 -14.22 0.24
N SER A 146 10.93 -15.07 -0.72
CA SER A 146 9.72 -14.81 -1.47
C SER A 146 8.46 -14.88 -0.59
N PRO A 147 7.39 -14.16 -0.94
CA PRO A 147 6.11 -14.26 -0.24
C PRO A 147 5.59 -15.70 -0.16
N LEU A 148 5.76 -16.49 -1.23
CA LEU A 148 5.40 -17.91 -1.28
C LEU A 148 6.10 -18.72 -0.19
N GLU A 149 7.44 -18.61 -0.12
CA GLU A 149 8.23 -19.34 0.89
C GLU A 149 7.89 -18.90 2.31
N LEU A 150 7.72 -17.61 2.55
CA LEU A 150 7.35 -17.07 3.86
C LEU A 150 5.99 -17.58 4.32
N TYR A 151 5.00 -17.55 3.42
CA TYR A 151 3.67 -18.03 3.73
C TYR A 151 3.66 -19.53 4.04
N GLN A 152 4.38 -20.33 3.27
CA GLN A 152 4.52 -21.78 3.50
C GLN A 152 5.20 -22.10 4.83
N LYS A 153 6.17 -21.30 5.27
CA LYS A 153 6.93 -21.51 6.51
C LYS A 153 6.21 -21.07 7.78
N GLY A 154 5.48 -19.94 7.73
CA GLY A 154 4.94 -19.34 8.94
C GLY A 154 3.68 -18.51 8.73
N GLY A 155 3.01 -18.65 7.59
CA GLY A 155 1.74 -17.99 7.29
C GLY A 155 1.81 -16.46 7.36
N MET A 156 0.71 -15.85 7.75
CA MET A 156 0.60 -14.37 7.83
C MET A 156 1.53 -13.75 8.87
N GLU A 157 1.89 -14.46 9.93
CA GLU A 157 2.82 -13.92 10.95
C GLU A 157 4.23 -13.76 10.38
N ALA A 158 4.71 -14.72 9.57
CA ALA A 158 5.99 -14.59 8.87
C ALA A 158 5.96 -13.44 7.87
N ILE A 159 4.87 -13.27 7.11
CA ILE A 159 4.65 -12.15 6.20
C ILE A 159 4.71 -10.81 6.95
N ARG A 160 4.01 -10.68 8.08
CA ARG A 160 4.01 -9.45 8.89
C ARG A 160 5.39 -9.10 9.40
N SER A 161 6.10 -10.09 9.95
CA SER A 161 7.45 -9.90 10.48
C SER A 161 8.44 -9.48 9.40
N ASP A 162 8.41 -10.13 8.24
CA ASP A 162 9.23 -9.81 7.07
C ASP A 162 8.93 -8.41 6.53
N THR A 163 7.65 -8.07 6.38
CA THR A 163 7.21 -6.74 5.91
C THR A 163 7.74 -5.62 6.81
N ARG A 164 7.74 -5.82 8.12
CA ARG A 164 8.30 -4.86 9.07
C ARG A 164 9.79 -4.67 8.86
N GLN A 165 10.54 -5.76 8.71
CA GLN A 165 11.97 -5.72 8.47
C GLN A 165 12.30 -5.03 7.14
N LYS A 166 11.53 -5.31 6.07
CA LYS A 166 11.63 -4.61 4.79
C LYS A 166 11.40 -3.11 4.95
N ALA A 167 10.34 -2.73 5.66
CA ALA A 167 10.02 -1.32 5.88
C ALA A 167 11.12 -0.59 6.67
N GLU A 168 11.67 -1.23 7.70
CA GLU A 168 12.78 -0.69 8.49
C GLU A 168 14.04 -0.51 7.63
N LEU A 169 14.38 -1.50 6.82
CA LEU A 169 15.53 -1.43 5.90
C LEU A 169 15.35 -0.31 4.88
N LEU A 170 14.22 -0.24 4.20
CA LEU A 170 13.92 0.80 3.21
C LEU A 170 14.05 2.20 3.82
N LYS A 171 13.46 2.42 4.99
CA LYS A 171 13.56 3.70 5.72
C LYS A 171 14.98 4.05 6.11
N SER A 172 15.77 3.07 6.54
CA SER A 172 17.14 3.31 6.99
C SER A 172 18.01 3.95 5.92
N VAL A 173 17.69 3.70 4.65
CA VAL A 173 18.37 4.25 3.48
C VAL A 173 17.57 5.34 2.75
N GLY A 174 16.51 5.88 3.35
CA GLY A 174 15.73 6.99 2.79
C GLY A 174 14.78 6.60 1.66
N ILE A 175 14.53 5.30 1.45
CA ILE A 175 13.48 4.82 0.53
C ILE A 175 12.15 4.86 1.27
N ASN A 176 11.16 5.57 0.70
CA ASN A 176 9.87 5.83 1.33
C ASN A 176 8.68 5.18 0.62
N ALA A 177 8.93 4.42 -0.47
CA ALA A 177 7.91 3.66 -1.18
C ALA A 177 8.43 2.27 -1.58
N GLY A 178 7.73 1.22 -1.17
CA GLY A 178 7.95 -0.16 -1.59
C GLY A 178 7.10 -0.50 -2.82
N LEU A 179 7.73 -1.08 -3.87
CA LEU A 179 7.01 -1.56 -5.04
C LEU A 179 6.52 -3.00 -4.79
N PHE A 180 5.77 -3.17 -3.72
CA PHE A 180 5.09 -4.39 -3.26
C PHE A 180 3.90 -4.01 -2.36
N PRO A 181 2.94 -4.92 -2.11
CA PRO A 181 2.91 -6.35 -2.41
C PRO A 181 2.55 -6.68 -3.85
N VAL A 182 2.91 -7.91 -4.27
CA VAL A 182 2.39 -8.55 -5.46
C VAL A 182 0.99 -9.07 -5.15
N ALA A 183 -0.02 -8.44 -5.76
CA ALA A 183 -1.44 -8.74 -5.55
C ALA A 183 -2.00 -9.74 -6.58
N ASP A 184 -1.13 -10.26 -7.46
CA ASP A 184 -1.50 -11.21 -8.51
C ASP A 184 -1.94 -12.54 -7.91
N LEU A 185 -2.90 -13.17 -8.59
CA LEU A 185 -3.25 -14.58 -8.40
C LEU A 185 -2.56 -15.41 -9.48
N ALA A 186 -2.14 -16.62 -9.12
CA ALA A 186 -1.71 -17.64 -10.06
C ALA A 186 -2.05 -19.02 -9.49
N SER A 187 -2.66 -19.86 -10.30
CA SER A 187 -3.05 -21.21 -9.92
C SER A 187 -2.10 -22.27 -10.46
N ASN A 188 -1.40 -21.96 -11.55
CA ASN A 188 -0.43 -22.85 -12.17
C ASN A 188 0.98 -22.56 -11.63
N PRO A 189 1.65 -23.53 -10.96
CA PRO A 189 3.01 -23.34 -10.47
C PRO A 189 4.05 -23.04 -11.57
N SER A 190 3.72 -23.30 -12.84
CA SER A 190 4.57 -22.98 -13.97
C SER A 190 4.31 -21.59 -14.57
N ALA A 191 3.33 -20.85 -14.04
CA ALA A 191 3.05 -19.49 -14.50
C ALA A 191 4.19 -18.55 -14.11
N PHE A 192 4.52 -17.61 -14.99
CA PHE A 192 5.58 -16.62 -14.83
C PHE A 192 5.55 -15.92 -13.46
N ILE A 193 4.36 -15.59 -12.97
CA ILE A 193 4.19 -14.80 -11.75
C ILE A 193 4.13 -15.63 -10.47
N TYR A 194 3.93 -16.95 -10.56
CA TYR A 194 3.59 -17.81 -9.43
C TYR A 194 4.55 -17.69 -8.24
N ASP A 195 5.85 -17.76 -8.47
CA ASP A 195 6.87 -17.70 -7.40
C ASP A 195 6.95 -16.35 -6.69
N ARG A 196 6.32 -15.32 -7.26
CA ARG A 196 6.23 -13.97 -6.69
C ARG A 196 4.94 -13.74 -5.91
N THR A 197 3.94 -14.63 -6.04
CA THR A 197 2.67 -14.61 -5.30
C THR A 197 2.80 -15.33 -3.95
N ILE A 198 1.73 -15.37 -3.17
CA ILE A 198 1.68 -16.26 -1.99
C ILE A 198 1.15 -17.67 -2.33
N GLY A 199 0.79 -17.95 -3.59
CA GLY A 199 0.29 -19.24 -4.04
C GLY A 199 -1.04 -19.67 -3.41
N GLN A 200 -1.94 -18.72 -3.13
CA GLN A 200 -3.21 -18.95 -2.44
C GLN A 200 -4.39 -18.43 -3.26
N ASP A 201 -5.61 -18.71 -2.78
CA ASP A 201 -6.86 -18.21 -3.36
C ASP A 201 -7.00 -16.67 -3.23
N ALA A 202 -8.01 -16.12 -3.89
CA ALA A 202 -8.25 -14.68 -3.95
C ALA A 202 -8.52 -14.06 -2.57
N GLN A 203 -9.24 -14.76 -1.69
CA GLN A 203 -9.56 -14.24 -0.36
C GLN A 203 -8.33 -14.23 0.56
N THR A 204 -7.55 -15.29 0.53
CA THR A 204 -6.29 -15.38 1.29
C THR A 204 -5.27 -14.38 0.78
N THR A 205 -5.18 -14.18 -0.55
CA THR A 205 -4.32 -13.17 -1.16
C THR A 205 -4.80 -11.75 -0.82
N ALA A 206 -6.11 -11.50 -0.75
CA ALA A 206 -6.66 -10.23 -0.28
C ALA A 206 -6.23 -9.91 1.16
N SER A 207 -6.32 -10.90 2.06
CA SER A 207 -5.85 -10.76 3.44
C SER A 207 -4.33 -10.52 3.54
N TYR A 208 -3.55 -11.16 2.69
CA TYR A 208 -2.10 -10.91 2.57
C TYR A 208 -1.80 -9.47 2.14
N VAL A 209 -2.48 -8.99 1.11
CA VAL A 209 -2.30 -7.62 0.61
C VAL A 209 -2.68 -6.60 1.68
N GLU A 210 -3.81 -6.79 2.35
CA GLU A 210 -4.26 -5.94 3.47
C GLU A 210 -3.21 -5.88 4.59
N GLU A 211 -2.66 -7.02 4.99
CA GLU A 211 -1.65 -7.11 6.05
C GLU A 211 -0.36 -6.38 5.67
N VAL A 212 0.18 -6.64 4.46
CA VAL A 212 1.42 -6.00 3.98
C VAL A 212 1.24 -4.48 3.88
N VAL A 213 0.15 -4.05 3.28
CA VAL A 213 -0.15 -2.62 3.10
C VAL A 213 -0.31 -1.91 4.46
N THR A 214 -1.03 -2.54 5.38
CA THR A 214 -1.22 -2.01 6.74
C THR A 214 0.11 -1.90 7.50
N GLU A 215 0.97 -2.91 7.43
CA GLU A 215 2.26 -2.90 8.13
C GLU A 215 3.23 -1.88 7.51
N LEU A 216 3.27 -1.74 6.18
CA LEU A 216 4.05 -0.68 5.51
C LEU A 216 3.59 0.71 5.95
N GLN A 217 2.28 0.96 6.00
CA GLN A 217 1.72 2.23 6.44
C GLN A 217 2.06 2.58 7.89
N LYS A 218 1.99 1.61 8.82
CA LYS A 218 2.42 1.78 10.22
C LYS A 218 3.88 2.26 10.29
N ASN A 219 4.69 1.76 9.38
CA ASN A 219 6.10 2.12 9.26
C ASN A 219 6.35 3.36 8.41
N LYS A 220 5.32 4.04 7.89
CA LYS A 220 5.42 5.23 7.03
C LYS A 220 6.15 4.98 5.72
N VAL A 221 5.98 3.80 5.16
CA VAL A 221 6.43 3.42 3.81
C VAL A 221 5.19 3.28 2.93
N GLY A 222 5.21 3.91 1.76
CA GLY A 222 4.16 3.76 0.76
C GLY A 222 4.18 2.35 0.15
N SER A 223 3.05 1.87 -0.29
CA SER A 223 2.89 0.57 -0.96
C SER A 223 2.47 0.72 -2.41
N THR A 224 2.81 -0.26 -3.23
CA THR A 224 2.41 -0.33 -4.63
C THR A 224 1.79 -1.68 -4.93
N LEU A 225 0.49 -1.69 -5.25
CA LEU A 225 -0.20 -2.90 -5.65
C LEU A 225 0.10 -3.24 -7.11
N LYS A 226 0.57 -4.45 -7.38
CA LYS A 226 0.94 -4.89 -8.72
C LYS A 226 0.63 -6.37 -8.93
N HIS A 227 0.32 -6.74 -10.18
CA HIS A 227 0.36 -5.96 -11.42
C HIS A 227 -1.07 -5.81 -11.97
N PHE A 228 -1.69 -4.72 -11.65
CA PHE A 228 -3.09 -4.47 -12.00
C PHE A 228 -3.38 -4.70 -13.49
N PRO A 229 -4.50 -5.36 -13.79
CA PRO A 229 -5.54 -5.92 -12.93
C PRO A 229 -5.33 -7.40 -12.52
N GLY A 230 -4.15 -7.96 -12.65
CA GLY A 230 -3.74 -9.30 -12.27
C GLY A 230 -3.25 -10.11 -13.47
N TYR A 231 -2.08 -10.76 -13.32
CA TYR A 231 -1.53 -11.62 -14.38
C TYR A 231 -2.36 -12.89 -14.57
N GLY A 232 -2.91 -13.45 -13.49
CA GLY A 232 -3.42 -14.80 -13.55
C GLY A 232 -2.30 -15.79 -13.93
N ASP A 233 -2.64 -16.77 -14.75
CA ASP A 233 -1.67 -17.73 -15.30
C ASP A 233 -1.13 -17.30 -16.69
N ASN A 234 -1.24 -16.02 -17.05
CA ASN A 234 -0.72 -15.48 -18.32
C ASN A 234 0.80 -15.36 -18.33
N GLY A 235 1.37 -15.19 -19.54
CA GLY A 235 2.81 -15.06 -19.75
C GLY A 235 3.40 -13.71 -19.29
N ASP A 236 4.72 -13.59 -19.44
CA ASP A 236 5.50 -12.41 -19.05
C ASP A 236 5.34 -11.26 -20.05
N SER A 237 4.73 -10.15 -19.62
CA SER A 237 4.55 -8.95 -20.44
C SER A 237 5.85 -8.15 -20.69
N HIS A 238 6.97 -8.52 -20.10
CA HIS A 238 8.26 -7.92 -20.40
C HIS A 238 8.85 -8.48 -21.70
N THR A 239 8.44 -9.68 -22.08
CA THR A 239 8.97 -10.40 -23.23
C THR A 239 8.05 -10.39 -24.44
N ASP A 240 6.73 -10.22 -24.23
CA ASP A 240 5.73 -10.26 -25.29
C ASP A 240 4.51 -9.38 -24.95
N ILE A 241 3.63 -9.19 -25.95
CA ILE A 241 2.33 -8.56 -25.77
C ILE A 241 1.34 -9.62 -25.28
N ILE A 242 1.02 -9.57 -24.01
CA ILE A 242 0.09 -10.52 -23.40
C ILE A 242 -1.35 -10.04 -23.57
N GLN A 243 -2.18 -10.88 -24.20
CA GLN A 243 -3.63 -10.69 -24.29
C GLN A 243 -4.31 -11.51 -23.21
N ASP A 244 -5.09 -10.85 -22.37
CA ASP A 244 -5.93 -11.51 -21.39
C ASP A 244 -7.38 -11.56 -21.88
N ASN A 245 -7.92 -12.77 -21.99
CA ASN A 245 -9.27 -13.01 -22.49
C ASN A 245 -10.31 -13.17 -21.37
N ARG A 246 -9.92 -13.07 -20.11
CA ARG A 246 -10.83 -13.11 -18.97
C ARG A 246 -11.81 -11.96 -19.04
N SER A 247 -13.06 -12.22 -18.71
CA SER A 247 -14.10 -11.19 -18.63
C SER A 247 -13.90 -10.30 -17.40
N LEU A 248 -14.50 -9.11 -17.43
CA LEU A 248 -14.49 -8.23 -16.25
C LEU A 248 -15.12 -8.89 -15.02
N ASP A 249 -16.14 -9.72 -15.22
CA ASP A 249 -16.83 -10.41 -14.12
C ASP A 249 -15.92 -11.50 -13.49
N GLU A 250 -15.14 -12.22 -14.28
CA GLU A 250 -14.12 -13.15 -13.77
C GLU A 250 -13.07 -12.39 -12.96
N LEU A 251 -12.56 -11.28 -13.47
CA LEU A 251 -11.60 -10.44 -12.75
C LEU A 251 -12.17 -9.91 -11.42
N ARG A 252 -13.41 -9.43 -11.42
CA ARG A 252 -14.09 -8.94 -10.21
C ARG A 252 -14.29 -10.00 -9.14
N GLN A 253 -14.55 -11.24 -9.56
CA GLN A 253 -14.78 -12.35 -8.64
C GLN A 253 -13.50 -12.89 -8.01
N ALA A 254 -12.33 -12.62 -8.60
CA ALA A 254 -11.06 -13.14 -8.14
C ALA A 254 -9.95 -12.07 -8.09
N ASP A 255 -9.39 -11.71 -9.23
CA ASP A 255 -8.14 -10.93 -9.33
C ASP A 255 -8.23 -9.51 -8.71
N LEU A 256 -9.42 -8.89 -8.77
CA LEU A 256 -9.60 -7.54 -8.22
C LEU A 256 -9.80 -7.52 -6.70
N LEU A 257 -10.09 -8.66 -6.04
CA LEU A 257 -10.29 -8.70 -4.60
C LEU A 257 -9.05 -8.30 -3.81
N PRO A 258 -7.82 -8.79 -4.13
CA PRO A 258 -6.60 -8.33 -3.46
C PRO A 258 -6.33 -6.83 -3.64
N PHE A 259 -6.60 -6.28 -4.83
CA PHE A 259 -6.44 -4.84 -5.07
C PHE A 259 -7.43 -4.02 -4.25
N GLN A 260 -8.70 -4.45 -4.18
CA GLN A 260 -9.70 -3.78 -3.36
C GLN A 260 -9.30 -3.79 -1.87
N ALA A 261 -8.86 -4.94 -1.34
CA ALA A 261 -8.40 -5.04 0.04
C ALA A 261 -7.24 -4.09 0.34
N GLY A 262 -6.27 -3.98 -0.56
CA GLY A 262 -5.15 -3.05 -0.39
C GLY A 262 -5.57 -1.58 -0.45
N ILE A 263 -6.56 -1.23 -1.29
CA ILE A 263 -7.12 0.13 -1.35
C ILE A 263 -7.86 0.48 -0.06
N ASP A 264 -8.63 -0.47 0.46
CA ASP A 264 -9.42 -0.25 1.67
C ASP A 264 -8.54 -0.15 2.93
N ALA A 265 -7.37 -0.80 2.92
CA ALA A 265 -6.40 -0.77 4.02
C ALA A 265 -5.69 0.58 4.17
N VAL A 266 -5.57 1.41 3.12
CA VAL A 266 -4.79 2.66 3.15
C VAL A 266 -5.40 3.84 2.43
N ARG A 267 -4.82 5.03 2.72
CA ARG A 267 -5.17 6.30 2.08
C ARG A 267 -4.45 6.55 0.75
N ILE A 268 -3.30 5.91 0.49
CA ILE A 268 -2.48 6.13 -0.71
C ILE A 268 -1.92 4.80 -1.20
N VAL A 269 -2.29 4.41 -2.40
CA VAL A 269 -1.79 3.22 -3.10
C VAL A 269 -1.38 3.62 -4.51
N PHE A 270 -0.26 3.10 -4.97
CA PHE A 270 0.17 3.21 -6.36
C PHE A 270 -0.15 1.93 -7.12
N TRP A 271 -0.53 2.05 -8.40
CA TRP A 271 -0.84 0.89 -9.24
C TRP A 271 0.06 0.87 -10.46
N PHE A 272 0.58 -0.30 -10.79
CA PHE A 272 1.23 -0.55 -12.06
C PHE A 272 0.34 -1.41 -12.94
N ARG A 273 0.09 -0.94 -14.16
CA ARG A 273 -0.58 -1.72 -15.21
C ARG A 273 0.46 -2.24 -16.17
N THR A 274 0.50 -3.57 -16.37
CA THR A 274 1.47 -4.21 -17.25
C THR A 274 0.82 -4.99 -18.37
N ILE A 275 -0.48 -5.30 -18.31
CA ILE A 275 -1.18 -6.19 -19.23
C ILE A 275 -2.19 -5.44 -20.09
N PHE A 276 -2.32 -5.82 -21.36
CA PHE A 276 -3.31 -5.27 -22.27
C PHE A 276 -4.60 -6.10 -22.24
N TYR A 277 -5.70 -5.45 -21.88
CA TYR A 277 -7.05 -6.04 -21.86
C TYR A 277 -7.86 -5.50 -23.02
N PRO A 278 -8.13 -6.29 -24.09
CA PRO A 278 -8.87 -5.81 -25.24
C PRO A 278 -10.33 -5.49 -24.96
N ARG A 279 -10.89 -6.05 -23.87
CA ARG A 279 -12.29 -5.86 -23.46
C ARG A 279 -12.48 -4.93 -22.27
N LEU A 280 -11.42 -4.50 -21.61
CA LEU A 280 -11.48 -3.57 -20.48
C LEU A 280 -11.29 -2.15 -21.01
N ILE A 281 -12.38 -1.45 -21.32
CA ILE A 281 -12.38 -0.03 -21.64
C ILE A 281 -12.32 0.74 -20.31
N LEU A 282 -11.16 0.76 -19.69
CA LEU A 282 -10.85 1.71 -18.65
C LEU A 282 -10.30 2.95 -19.33
N PHE A 283 -11.12 3.99 -19.44
CA PHE A 283 -10.83 5.33 -19.96
C PHE A 283 -9.62 5.42 -20.90
N ARG A 284 -9.88 5.26 -22.18
CA ARG A 284 -8.89 5.40 -23.23
C ARG A 284 -8.50 6.88 -23.36
N HIS A 285 -7.48 7.30 -22.65
CA HIS A 285 -6.73 8.45 -23.12
C HIS A 285 -5.91 7.99 -24.34
N ARG A 286 -6.06 8.69 -25.47
CA ARG A 286 -5.42 8.38 -26.75
C ARG A 286 -3.91 8.54 -26.69
N SER A 287 -3.20 7.59 -26.11
CA SER A 287 -1.76 7.47 -26.36
C SER A 287 -1.30 6.04 -26.11
N HIS A 288 -0.52 5.51 -27.04
CA HIS A 288 0.04 4.17 -27.10
C HIS A 288 1.23 3.99 -26.14
N GLN A 289 1.20 4.55 -24.95
CA GLN A 289 2.30 4.44 -23.99
C GLN A 289 1.81 4.00 -22.61
N LYS A 290 2.63 3.19 -21.95
CA LYS A 290 2.45 2.65 -20.60
C LYS A 290 2.05 3.77 -19.63
N SER A 291 0.80 3.81 -19.22
CA SER A 291 0.30 4.88 -18.34
C SER A 291 0.43 4.44 -16.90
N MET A 292 1.13 5.23 -16.12
CA MET A 292 1.14 5.16 -14.67
C MET A 292 -0.07 5.98 -14.17
N ILE A 293 -0.96 5.36 -13.38
CA ILE A 293 -2.13 6.06 -12.85
C ILE A 293 -1.93 6.19 -11.35
N PHE A 294 -1.91 7.43 -10.86
CA PHE A 294 -1.90 7.76 -9.43
C PHE A 294 -3.33 8.04 -8.99
N PHE A 295 -3.80 7.37 -7.93
CA PHE A 295 -5.05 7.70 -7.28
C PHE A 295 -4.82 8.03 -5.82
N ALA A 296 -5.19 9.25 -5.42
CA ALA A 296 -5.38 9.61 -4.04
C ALA A 296 -6.86 9.39 -3.68
N LYS A 297 -7.14 8.60 -2.65
CA LYS A 297 -8.49 8.46 -2.12
C LYS A 297 -8.87 9.73 -1.37
N ASN A 298 -9.65 10.60 -1.99
CA ASN A 298 -10.45 11.56 -1.25
C ASN A 298 -11.89 11.07 -1.24
N SER A 299 -12.35 10.69 -0.04
CA SER A 299 -13.74 10.45 0.39
C SER A 299 -14.55 9.36 -0.30
N THR A 300 -15.19 8.54 0.54
CA THR A 300 -16.47 7.84 0.35
C THR A 300 -16.79 7.40 -1.07
N SER A 301 -16.69 6.10 -1.31
CA SER A 301 -17.13 5.37 -2.51
C SER A 301 -16.31 5.64 -3.79
N MET A 302 -15.24 4.89 -3.99
CA MET A 302 -14.80 4.55 -5.32
C MET A 302 -15.49 3.24 -5.70
N GLU A 303 -16.56 3.32 -6.47
CA GLU A 303 -17.03 2.18 -7.25
C GLU A 303 -15.98 1.90 -8.32
N LEU A 304 -15.43 0.69 -8.31
CA LEU A 304 -14.68 0.16 -9.45
C LEU A 304 -15.68 -0.01 -10.60
N LEU A 305 -15.67 0.91 -11.54
CA LEU A 305 -16.39 0.79 -12.80
C LEU A 305 -15.66 -0.18 -13.72
#